data_88a8b9e5d09b508a294c7a40272ffad2
#
_entry.id   88a8b9e5d09b508a294c7a40272ffad2
#
_cell.length_a   1.000
_cell.length_b   1.000
_cell.length_c   1.000
_cell.angle_alpha   90.00
_cell.angle_beta   90.00
_cell.angle_gamma   90.00
#
_symmetry.space_group_name_H-M   'P 1'
#
loop_
_entity.id
_entity.type
_entity.pdbx_description
1 polymer ?
#
loop_
_entity_poly.entity_id
_entity_poly.type
_entity_poly.pdbx_seq_one_letter_code
_entity_poly.pdbx_strand_id
1 'polypeptide(L)'
;MEMLQLNDLHKTFNPGTVNEKVALNGVSLHMEAGDFATIVGSNGAGKSTLFNAITGGFIADEGSILLGGQDITFEPEHQRSKVIGHLFQDPLKGTAPNMTIEENLALAYLRAGTAPHAIFSRISRKDKEVFREKLALLDMGLEDRMKQPVGLLSGGQRQALTLLMATLVTPKLLLLDEHTAALDPATAEKMLELTKSIVAEKKITCLMVTHNMHQALELGNRTLMMDSGRIVFDVKGEERSRMTVDDLLEKFRENAGKNLDNDRILLSKVEK
;
A
#
# COMPACT_ATOMS: atom_id res chain seq x y z
N MET A 1 -8.25 -11.11 -15.81
CA MET A 1 -8.80 -11.85 -14.63
C MET A 1 -8.84 -10.87 -13.48
N GLU A 2 -10.03 -10.64 -12.93
CA GLU A 2 -10.20 -9.70 -11.81
C GLU A 2 -9.43 -10.19 -10.58
N MET A 3 -8.63 -9.30 -10.01
CA MET A 3 -7.83 -9.60 -8.81
C MET A 3 -8.44 -9.02 -7.55
N LEU A 4 -8.89 -7.76 -7.58
CA LEU A 4 -9.57 -7.12 -6.46
C LEU A 4 -10.94 -6.63 -6.94
N GLN A 5 -12.00 -6.98 -6.20
CA GLN A 5 -13.33 -6.45 -6.40
C GLN A 5 -13.85 -5.92 -5.07
N LEU A 6 -14.22 -4.66 -5.06
CA LEU A 6 -14.90 -3.99 -3.97
C LEU A 6 -16.30 -3.66 -4.48
N ASN A 7 -17.33 -4.11 -3.81
CA ASN A 7 -18.71 -3.91 -4.23
C ASN A 7 -19.44 -3.14 -3.14
N ASP A 8 -19.76 -1.89 -3.42
CA ASP A 8 -20.62 -1.01 -2.61
C ASP A 8 -20.25 -0.98 -1.12
N LEU A 9 -18.96 -0.73 -0.82
CA LEU A 9 -18.46 -0.73 0.55
C LEU A 9 -18.92 0.50 1.31
N HIS A 10 -19.50 0.29 2.48
CA HIS A 10 -19.89 1.32 3.43
C HIS A 10 -19.20 1.13 4.78
N LYS A 11 -18.83 2.24 5.41
CA LYS A 11 -18.32 2.26 6.79
C LYS A 11 -18.62 3.57 7.47
N THR A 12 -19.34 3.48 8.57
CA THR A 12 -19.63 4.60 9.47
C THR A 12 -19.00 4.32 10.84
N PHE A 13 -18.16 5.23 11.32
CA PHE A 13 -17.63 5.17 12.68
C PHE A 13 -18.52 5.94 13.63
N ASN A 14 -18.72 5.39 14.83
CA ASN A 14 -19.50 5.97 15.92
C ASN A 14 -20.94 6.37 15.52
N PRO A 15 -21.72 5.50 14.86
CA PRO A 15 -23.05 5.84 14.37
C PRO A 15 -23.97 6.28 15.53
N GLY A 16 -24.79 7.30 15.26
CA GLY A 16 -25.74 7.87 16.24
C GLY A 16 -25.11 8.73 17.35
N THR A 17 -23.83 9.06 17.23
CA THR A 17 -23.14 9.93 18.19
C THR A 17 -22.72 11.27 17.56
N VAL A 18 -22.32 12.24 18.40
CA VAL A 18 -21.79 13.54 17.92
C VAL A 18 -20.47 13.38 17.12
N ASN A 19 -19.81 12.24 17.24
CA ASN A 19 -18.58 11.90 16.51
C ASN A 19 -18.84 10.92 15.35
N GLU A 20 -20.08 10.83 14.88
CA GLU A 20 -20.41 10.02 13.72
C GLU A 20 -19.65 10.50 12.49
N LYS A 21 -19.02 9.54 11.78
CA LYS A 21 -18.27 9.80 10.56
C LYS A 21 -18.53 8.70 9.53
N VAL A 22 -19.18 9.06 8.44
CA VAL A 22 -19.23 8.21 7.24
C VAL A 22 -17.87 8.26 6.56
N ALA A 23 -17.14 7.16 6.61
CA ALA A 23 -15.76 7.08 6.14
C ALA A 23 -15.64 6.36 4.78
N LEU A 24 -16.54 5.41 4.48
CA LEU A 24 -16.76 4.84 3.14
C LEU A 24 -18.25 4.94 2.84
N ASN A 25 -18.56 5.36 1.62
CA ASN A 25 -19.93 5.70 1.21
C ASN A 25 -20.21 5.16 -0.19
N GLY A 26 -20.34 3.82 -0.31
CA GLY A 26 -20.60 3.16 -1.58
C GLY A 26 -19.37 3.03 -2.47
N VAL A 27 -18.22 2.61 -1.89
CA VAL A 27 -16.98 2.44 -2.66
C VAL A 27 -17.06 1.15 -3.46
N SER A 28 -17.01 1.28 -4.79
CA SER A 28 -16.86 0.17 -5.72
C SER A 28 -15.59 0.33 -6.55
N LEU A 29 -14.80 -0.75 -6.67
CA LEU A 29 -13.55 -0.77 -7.43
C LEU A 29 -13.28 -2.17 -7.96
N HIS A 30 -12.92 -2.27 -9.24
CA HIS A 30 -12.49 -3.52 -9.86
C HIS A 30 -11.09 -3.35 -10.42
N MET A 31 -10.15 -4.20 -10.02
CA MET A 31 -8.77 -4.23 -10.53
C MET A 31 -8.45 -5.58 -11.16
N GLU A 32 -7.78 -5.55 -12.29
CA GLU A 32 -7.29 -6.75 -12.94
C GLU A 32 -5.92 -7.19 -12.38
N ALA A 33 -5.57 -8.45 -12.63
CA ALA A 33 -4.26 -8.95 -12.23
C ALA A 33 -3.15 -8.16 -12.95
N GLY A 34 -2.22 -7.63 -12.16
CA GLY A 34 -1.11 -6.81 -12.65
C GLY A 34 -1.44 -5.32 -12.79
N ASP A 35 -2.66 -4.87 -12.48
CA ASP A 35 -2.94 -3.43 -12.39
C ASP A 35 -2.11 -2.80 -11.27
N PHE A 36 -1.53 -1.66 -11.58
CA PHE A 36 -0.94 -0.77 -10.61
C PHE A 36 -1.73 0.55 -10.58
N ALA A 37 -2.61 0.70 -9.61
CA ALA A 37 -3.44 1.89 -9.45
C ALA A 37 -2.88 2.81 -8.35
N THR A 38 -2.92 4.11 -8.60
CA THR A 38 -2.63 5.15 -7.61
C THR A 38 -3.92 5.77 -7.12
N ILE A 39 -4.00 6.09 -5.82
CA ILE A 39 -5.13 6.81 -5.20
C ILE A 39 -4.64 8.16 -4.69
N VAL A 40 -5.29 9.21 -5.13
CA VAL A 40 -5.14 10.56 -4.61
C VAL A 40 -6.43 11.02 -3.92
N GLY A 41 -6.34 12.05 -3.09
CA GLY A 41 -7.49 12.62 -2.41
C GLY A 41 -7.08 13.37 -1.16
N SER A 42 -7.97 14.24 -0.66
CA SER A 42 -7.74 15.04 0.53
C SER A 42 -7.57 14.23 1.82
N ASN A 43 -7.10 14.89 2.87
CA ASN A 43 -7.08 14.28 4.21
C ASN A 43 -8.52 14.02 4.66
N GLY A 44 -8.79 12.79 5.09
CA GLY A 44 -10.13 12.37 5.49
C GLY A 44 -11.02 11.89 4.33
N ALA A 45 -10.54 11.84 3.08
CA ALA A 45 -11.28 11.31 1.93
C ALA A 45 -11.65 9.82 2.04
N GLY A 46 -11.08 9.08 3.02
CA GLY A 46 -11.38 7.66 3.23
C GLY A 46 -10.29 6.69 2.76
N LYS A 47 -9.16 7.17 2.24
CA LYS A 47 -8.07 6.34 1.66
C LYS A 47 -7.55 5.27 2.63
N SER A 48 -7.10 5.67 3.82
CA SER A 48 -6.60 4.72 4.84
C SER A 48 -7.73 3.86 5.41
N THR A 49 -8.98 4.35 5.43
CA THR A 49 -10.15 3.54 5.78
C THR A 49 -10.39 2.46 4.75
N LEU A 50 -10.26 2.77 3.46
CA LEU A 50 -10.35 1.78 2.38
C LEU A 50 -9.28 0.69 2.52
N PHE A 51 -8.02 1.07 2.77
CA PHE A 51 -6.94 0.11 3.02
C PHE A 51 -7.22 -0.79 4.21
N ASN A 52 -7.68 -0.21 5.33
CA ASN A 52 -8.06 -0.99 6.52
C ASN A 52 -9.25 -1.92 6.25
N ALA A 53 -10.22 -1.53 5.42
CA ALA A 53 -11.30 -2.42 5.00
C ALA A 53 -10.77 -3.61 4.20
N ILE A 54 -9.86 -3.38 3.24
CA ILE A 54 -9.24 -4.42 2.41
C ILE A 54 -8.37 -5.35 3.25
N THR A 55 -7.59 -4.83 4.19
CA THR A 55 -6.69 -5.64 5.05
C THR A 55 -7.42 -6.36 6.17
N GLY A 56 -8.67 -5.99 6.47
CA GLY A 56 -9.45 -6.60 7.56
C GLY A 56 -9.18 -5.99 8.94
N GLY A 57 -8.66 -4.77 9.00
CA GLY A 57 -8.53 -4.01 10.26
C GLY A 57 -9.88 -3.71 10.92
N PHE A 58 -10.96 -3.78 10.16
CA PHE A 58 -12.36 -3.83 10.61
C PHE A 58 -13.22 -4.49 9.52
N ILE A 59 -14.45 -4.86 9.86
CA ILE A 59 -15.45 -5.34 8.91
C ILE A 59 -16.25 -4.14 8.41
N ALA A 60 -16.46 -4.05 7.09
CA ALA A 60 -17.33 -3.05 6.49
C ALA A 60 -18.78 -3.24 6.99
N ASP A 61 -19.57 -2.17 7.03
CA ASP A 61 -20.96 -2.23 7.49
C ASP A 61 -21.85 -2.86 6.42
N GLU A 62 -21.54 -2.57 5.13
CA GLU A 62 -22.22 -3.13 3.97
C GLU A 62 -21.20 -3.36 2.83
N GLY A 63 -21.60 -4.16 1.84
CA GLY A 63 -20.81 -4.46 0.66
C GLY A 63 -19.98 -5.74 0.79
N SER A 64 -19.14 -6.00 -0.22
CA SER A 64 -18.29 -7.20 -0.25
C SER A 64 -16.91 -6.92 -0.83
N ILE A 65 -15.92 -7.76 -0.43
CA ILE A 65 -14.52 -7.70 -0.87
C ILE A 65 -14.12 -9.06 -1.39
N LEU A 66 -13.79 -9.14 -2.69
CA LEU A 66 -13.26 -10.36 -3.30
C LEU A 66 -11.81 -10.15 -3.72
N LEU A 67 -10.96 -11.14 -3.46
CA LEU A 67 -9.54 -11.14 -3.85
C LEU A 67 -9.20 -12.42 -4.62
N GLY A 68 -8.86 -12.29 -5.90
CA GLY A 68 -8.61 -13.42 -6.78
C GLY A 68 -9.80 -14.36 -6.90
N GLY A 69 -11.03 -13.83 -6.89
CA GLY A 69 -12.28 -14.55 -6.95
C GLY A 69 -12.75 -15.17 -5.63
N GLN A 70 -11.99 -15.04 -4.55
CA GLN A 70 -12.35 -15.51 -3.21
C GLN A 70 -12.99 -14.36 -2.43
N ASP A 71 -14.16 -14.58 -1.83
CA ASP A 71 -14.77 -13.63 -0.90
C ASP A 71 -14.03 -13.63 0.43
N ILE A 72 -13.45 -12.47 0.77
CA ILE A 72 -12.69 -12.26 2.00
C ILE A 72 -13.39 -11.27 2.94
N THR A 73 -14.65 -10.90 2.67
CA THR A 73 -15.37 -9.84 3.38
C THR A 73 -15.35 -10.02 4.89
N PHE A 74 -15.48 -11.25 5.38
CA PHE A 74 -15.49 -11.58 6.81
C PHE A 74 -14.21 -12.27 7.29
N GLU A 75 -13.19 -12.42 6.41
CA GLU A 75 -11.93 -13.00 6.84
C GLU A 75 -11.18 -12.03 7.77
N PRO A 76 -10.62 -12.51 8.88
CA PRO A 76 -9.86 -11.67 9.80
C PRO A 76 -8.51 -11.26 9.19
N GLU A 77 -7.93 -10.16 9.68
CA GLU A 77 -6.68 -9.58 9.20
C GLU A 77 -5.55 -10.60 9.04
N HIS A 78 -5.36 -11.50 10.02
CA HIS A 78 -4.30 -12.51 9.97
C HIS A 78 -4.45 -13.55 8.84
N GLN A 79 -5.66 -13.76 8.32
CA GLN A 79 -5.88 -14.60 7.14
C GLN A 79 -5.56 -13.83 5.86
N ARG A 80 -6.07 -12.58 5.75
CA ARG A 80 -5.81 -11.72 4.60
C ARG A 80 -4.34 -11.37 4.46
N SER A 81 -3.61 -11.19 5.56
CA SER A 81 -2.17 -10.87 5.56
C SER A 81 -1.29 -11.94 4.94
N LYS A 82 -1.80 -13.17 4.74
CA LYS A 82 -1.06 -14.23 4.01
C LYS A 82 -0.94 -13.94 2.53
N VAL A 83 -1.90 -13.20 1.96
CA VAL A 83 -2.00 -12.95 0.51
C VAL A 83 -1.99 -11.46 0.16
N ILE A 84 -2.11 -10.57 1.15
CA ILE A 84 -2.02 -9.11 0.99
C ILE A 84 -0.72 -8.63 1.64
N GLY A 85 0.14 -7.99 0.85
CA GLY A 85 1.26 -7.20 1.35
C GLY A 85 0.79 -5.79 1.70
N HIS A 86 1.22 -5.24 2.83
CA HIS A 86 0.86 -3.89 3.23
C HIS A 86 2.08 -3.13 3.74
N LEU A 87 2.39 -1.99 3.11
CA LEU A 87 3.35 -1.00 3.60
C LEU A 87 2.58 0.15 4.22
N PHE A 88 2.93 0.44 5.46
CA PHE A 88 2.34 1.54 6.22
C PHE A 88 3.12 2.83 5.99
N GLN A 89 2.48 3.96 6.20
CA GLN A 89 3.12 5.27 6.23
C GLN A 89 4.26 5.33 7.27
N ASP A 90 4.02 4.75 8.45
CA ASP A 90 5.04 4.57 9.48
C ASP A 90 5.70 3.18 9.33
N PRO A 91 6.99 3.11 8.92
CA PRO A 91 7.67 1.84 8.72
C PRO A 91 7.87 1.02 10.00
N LEU A 92 7.69 1.62 11.19
CA LEU A 92 7.72 0.87 12.45
C LEU A 92 6.57 -0.12 12.56
N LYS A 93 5.40 0.21 12.02
CA LYS A 93 4.23 -0.66 12.07
C LYS A 93 4.39 -1.96 11.29
N GLY A 94 5.26 -1.98 10.30
CA GLY A 94 5.54 -3.16 9.46
C GLY A 94 6.66 -4.05 9.99
N THR A 95 7.31 -3.71 11.12
CA THR A 95 8.51 -4.39 11.61
C THR A 95 8.45 -4.69 13.10
N ALA A 96 9.26 -5.66 13.56
CA ALA A 96 9.57 -5.89 14.97
C ALA A 96 10.93 -5.24 15.28
N PRO A 97 10.99 -4.00 15.81
CA PRO A 97 12.22 -3.19 15.87
C PRO A 97 13.30 -3.78 16.78
N ASN A 98 12.91 -4.57 17.78
CA ASN A 98 13.83 -5.24 18.69
C ASN A 98 14.40 -6.56 18.13
N MET A 99 13.84 -7.07 17.04
CA MET A 99 14.32 -8.25 16.35
C MET A 99 15.32 -7.87 15.26
N THR A 100 16.17 -8.81 14.91
CA THR A 100 17.16 -8.64 13.84
C THR A 100 16.50 -8.61 12.46
N ILE A 101 17.26 -8.16 11.44
CA ILE A 101 16.81 -8.17 10.04
C ILE A 101 16.42 -9.60 9.61
N GLU A 102 17.28 -10.60 9.90
CA GLU A 102 16.99 -12.00 9.53
C GLU A 102 15.74 -12.56 10.22
N GLU A 103 15.48 -12.17 11.47
CA GLU A 103 14.27 -12.59 12.21
C GLU A 103 13.01 -11.93 11.64
N ASN A 104 13.07 -10.65 11.28
CA ASN A 104 11.95 -9.96 10.63
C ASN A 104 11.62 -10.60 9.26
N LEU A 105 12.63 -10.93 8.45
CA LEU A 105 12.43 -11.64 7.18
C LEU A 105 11.85 -13.04 7.39
N ALA A 106 12.29 -13.75 8.42
CA ALA A 106 11.73 -15.05 8.78
C ALA A 106 10.25 -14.95 9.14
N LEU A 107 9.86 -13.97 9.96
CA LEU A 107 8.45 -13.73 10.29
C LEU A 107 7.61 -13.45 9.04
N ALA A 108 8.13 -12.61 8.12
CA ALA A 108 7.45 -12.31 6.86
C ALA A 108 7.28 -13.56 5.98
N TYR A 109 8.30 -14.41 5.92
CA TYR A 109 8.27 -15.66 5.17
C TYR A 109 7.25 -16.66 5.76
N LEU A 110 7.22 -16.78 7.09
CA LEU A 110 6.29 -17.66 7.81
C LEU A 110 4.83 -17.22 7.67
N ARG A 111 4.58 -15.90 7.65
CA ARG A 111 3.23 -15.34 7.48
C ARG A 111 2.55 -15.85 6.21
N ALA A 112 3.28 -16.02 5.12
CA ALA A 112 2.75 -16.46 3.83
C ALA A 112 2.31 -17.95 3.82
N GLY A 113 2.48 -18.67 4.91
CA GLY A 113 1.88 -20.01 5.10
C GLY A 113 2.50 -21.14 4.27
N THR A 114 3.72 -20.97 3.75
CA THR A 114 4.39 -21.95 2.89
C THR A 114 5.05 -23.10 3.66
N ALA A 115 5.11 -23.06 5.00
CA ALA A 115 5.74 -24.08 5.81
C ALA A 115 4.83 -24.56 6.95
N PRO A 116 4.24 -25.79 6.85
CA PRO A 116 3.31 -26.31 7.86
C PRO A 116 3.94 -26.59 9.25
N HIS A 117 5.27 -26.53 9.37
CA HIS A 117 6.01 -26.81 10.61
C HIS A 117 6.83 -25.62 11.14
N ALA A 118 6.52 -24.42 10.69
CA ALA A 118 7.33 -23.22 10.91
C ALA A 118 7.41 -22.73 12.37
N ILE A 119 6.52 -23.15 13.25
CA ILE A 119 6.49 -22.72 14.66
C ILE A 119 7.73 -23.18 15.44
N PHE A 120 8.44 -24.23 14.96
CA PHE A 120 9.63 -24.79 15.60
C PHE A 120 10.88 -24.78 14.69
N SER A 121 10.79 -24.25 13.46
CA SER A 121 11.94 -24.26 12.55
C SER A 121 12.88 -23.10 12.85
N ARG A 122 14.10 -23.40 13.19
CA ARG A 122 15.19 -22.42 13.15
C ARG A 122 15.38 -21.96 11.69
N ILE A 123 15.67 -20.67 11.48
CA ILE A 123 16.09 -20.14 10.17
C ILE A 123 17.24 -21.00 9.68
N SER A 124 17.04 -21.72 8.58
CA SER A 124 18.06 -22.60 8.03
C SER A 124 19.20 -21.79 7.38
N ARG A 125 20.34 -22.44 7.14
CA ARG A 125 21.45 -21.79 6.42
C ARG A 125 21.02 -21.38 5.00
N LYS A 126 20.22 -22.19 4.34
CA LYS A 126 19.67 -21.92 3.02
C LYS A 126 18.74 -20.69 3.02
N ASP A 127 17.88 -20.56 4.03
CA ASP A 127 17.00 -19.39 4.16
C ASP A 127 17.81 -18.10 4.32
N LYS A 128 18.90 -18.16 5.11
CA LYS A 128 19.81 -17.02 5.29
C LYS A 128 20.52 -16.62 4.01
N GLU A 129 20.89 -17.56 3.17
CA GLU A 129 21.48 -17.30 1.86
C GLU A 129 20.47 -16.60 0.95
N VAL A 130 19.23 -17.09 0.89
CA VAL A 130 18.13 -16.47 0.15
C VAL A 130 17.84 -15.04 0.68
N PHE A 131 17.80 -14.86 1.99
CA PHE A 131 17.56 -13.53 2.57
C PHE A 131 18.70 -12.57 2.22
N ARG A 132 19.96 -13.02 2.26
CA ARG A 132 21.12 -12.22 1.87
C ARG A 132 21.03 -11.76 0.42
N GLU A 133 20.73 -12.68 -0.51
CA GLU A 133 20.56 -12.37 -1.92
C GLU A 133 19.44 -11.33 -2.15
N LYS A 134 18.30 -11.49 -1.47
CA LYS A 134 17.18 -10.55 -1.59
C LYS A 134 17.50 -9.18 -0.98
N LEU A 135 18.23 -9.14 0.13
CA LEU A 135 18.68 -7.89 0.74
C LEU A 135 19.68 -7.14 -0.15
N ALA A 136 20.57 -7.86 -0.83
CA ALA A 136 21.53 -7.25 -1.75
C ALA A 136 20.85 -6.50 -2.91
N LEU A 137 19.65 -6.95 -3.35
CA LEU A 137 18.88 -6.24 -4.38
C LEU A 137 18.41 -4.84 -3.95
N LEU A 138 18.37 -4.57 -2.63
CA LEU A 138 18.00 -3.25 -2.12
C LEU A 138 19.13 -2.22 -2.27
N ASP A 139 20.37 -2.67 -2.46
CA ASP A 139 21.57 -1.83 -2.58
C ASP A 139 21.72 -0.82 -1.41
N MET A 140 21.57 -1.34 -0.17
CA MET A 140 21.63 -0.55 1.08
C MET A 140 22.58 -1.13 2.12
N GLY A 141 23.36 -2.17 1.77
CA GLY A 141 24.31 -2.85 2.65
C GLY A 141 23.64 -3.60 3.81
N LEU A 142 22.40 -4.00 3.66
CA LEU A 142 21.66 -4.74 4.70
C LEU A 142 22.03 -6.22 4.73
N GLU A 143 22.49 -6.76 3.63
CA GLU A 143 22.95 -8.15 3.46
C GLU A 143 24.11 -8.51 4.38
N ASP A 144 24.94 -7.53 4.75
CA ASP A 144 26.07 -7.73 5.65
C ASP A 144 25.73 -7.50 7.12
N ARG A 145 24.53 -6.96 7.38
CA ARG A 145 24.07 -6.57 8.72
C ARG A 145 22.83 -7.34 9.19
N MET A 146 22.61 -8.54 8.69
CA MET A 146 21.41 -9.35 8.96
C MET A 146 21.12 -9.60 10.44
N LYS A 147 22.15 -9.57 11.30
CA LYS A 147 22.02 -9.72 12.77
C LYS A 147 21.79 -8.41 13.50
N GLN A 148 21.74 -7.27 12.80
CA GLN A 148 21.45 -5.99 13.41
C GLN A 148 19.97 -5.87 13.73
N PRO A 149 19.58 -5.33 14.92
CA PRO A 149 18.20 -4.99 15.22
C PRO A 149 17.64 -3.97 14.23
N VAL A 150 16.40 -4.19 13.76
CA VAL A 150 15.75 -3.31 12.78
C VAL A 150 15.52 -1.90 13.31
N GLY A 151 15.37 -1.74 14.62
CA GLY A 151 15.25 -0.44 15.27
C GLY A 151 16.44 0.50 15.06
N LEU A 152 17.61 -0.04 14.71
CA LEU A 152 18.85 0.74 14.43
C LEU A 152 18.99 1.15 12.96
N LEU A 153 18.06 0.75 12.09
CA LEU A 153 18.07 1.14 10.67
C LEU A 153 17.59 2.58 10.49
N SER A 154 18.10 3.26 9.46
CA SER A 154 17.53 4.53 9.01
C SER A 154 16.07 4.34 8.53
N GLY A 155 15.31 5.44 8.42
CA GLY A 155 13.94 5.40 7.91
C GLY A 155 13.86 4.73 6.53
N GLY A 156 14.73 5.13 5.59
CA GLY A 156 14.78 4.56 4.24
C GLY A 156 15.16 3.08 4.22
N GLN A 157 16.17 2.69 5.00
CA GLN A 157 16.57 1.29 5.13
C GLN A 157 15.44 0.42 5.69
N ARG A 158 14.73 0.92 6.69
CA ARG A 158 13.59 0.22 7.27
C ARG A 158 12.44 0.11 6.29
N GLN A 159 12.16 1.17 5.53
CA GLN A 159 11.13 1.16 4.49
C GLN A 159 11.44 0.15 3.38
N ALA A 160 12.69 0.12 2.91
CA ALA A 160 13.13 -0.85 1.92
C ALA A 160 13.03 -2.31 2.44
N LEU A 161 13.42 -2.53 3.70
CA LEU A 161 13.23 -3.82 4.36
C LEU A 161 11.74 -4.20 4.43
N THR A 162 10.86 -3.25 4.79
CA THR A 162 9.41 -3.50 4.86
C THR A 162 8.84 -3.86 3.48
N LEU A 163 9.28 -3.19 2.42
CA LEU A 163 8.88 -3.52 1.04
C LEU A 163 9.35 -4.94 0.67
N LEU A 164 10.59 -5.29 0.99
CA LEU A 164 11.10 -6.63 0.77
C LEU A 164 10.27 -7.66 1.55
N MET A 165 9.98 -7.42 2.83
CA MET A 165 9.17 -8.30 3.67
C MET A 165 7.75 -8.50 3.10
N ALA A 166 7.11 -7.43 2.59
CA ALA A 166 5.79 -7.51 2.00
C ALA A 166 5.76 -8.27 0.66
N THR A 167 6.90 -8.35 -0.03
CA THR A 167 7.03 -8.94 -1.36
C THR A 167 7.95 -10.18 -1.40
N LEU A 168 8.49 -10.62 -0.26
CA LEU A 168 9.37 -11.79 -0.15
C LEU A 168 8.70 -13.04 -0.72
N VAL A 169 7.47 -13.28 -0.32
CA VAL A 169 6.53 -14.16 -1.01
C VAL A 169 5.58 -13.26 -1.79
N THR A 170 5.44 -13.49 -3.08
CA THR A 170 4.65 -12.63 -3.97
C THR A 170 3.20 -12.57 -3.51
N PRO A 171 2.70 -11.41 -3.04
CA PRO A 171 1.31 -11.26 -2.63
C PRO A 171 0.38 -11.20 -3.84
N LYS A 172 -0.92 -11.51 -3.65
CA LYS A 172 -1.96 -11.26 -4.66
C LYS A 172 -2.20 -9.76 -4.85
N LEU A 173 -2.14 -9.00 -3.75
CA LEU A 173 -2.34 -7.55 -3.71
C LEU A 173 -1.29 -6.90 -2.83
N LEU A 174 -0.67 -5.82 -3.31
CA LEU A 174 0.24 -4.98 -2.55
C LEU A 174 -0.43 -3.62 -2.30
N LEU A 175 -0.55 -3.25 -1.04
CA LEU A 175 -1.06 -1.95 -0.59
C LEU A 175 0.10 -1.08 -0.10
N LEU A 176 0.23 0.12 -0.65
CA LEU A 176 1.28 1.09 -0.33
C LEU A 176 0.64 2.37 0.21
N ASP A 177 0.70 2.58 1.53
CA ASP A 177 0.11 3.77 2.17
C ASP A 177 1.19 4.83 2.38
N GLU A 178 1.28 5.81 1.45
CA GLU A 178 2.20 6.95 1.51
C GLU A 178 3.64 6.57 1.90
N HIS A 179 4.11 5.44 1.45
CA HIS A 179 5.32 4.76 1.92
C HIS A 179 6.63 5.53 1.67
N THR A 180 6.58 6.68 0.99
CA THR A 180 7.74 7.56 0.76
C THR A 180 7.62 8.92 1.44
N ALA A 181 6.50 9.23 2.09
CA ALA A 181 6.20 10.57 2.59
C ALA A 181 7.16 11.05 3.71
N ALA A 182 7.68 10.11 4.51
CA ALA A 182 8.60 10.40 5.63
C ALA A 182 10.09 10.35 5.24
N LEU A 183 10.42 10.14 3.96
CA LEU A 183 11.78 10.00 3.46
C LEU A 183 12.30 11.31 2.89
N ASP A 184 13.63 11.49 2.92
CA ASP A 184 14.27 12.55 2.14
C ASP A 184 14.10 12.30 0.63
N PRO A 185 14.17 13.36 -0.23
CA PRO A 185 13.85 13.24 -1.65
C PRO A 185 14.63 12.17 -2.39
N ALA A 186 15.94 12.03 -2.15
CA ALA A 186 16.77 11.06 -2.85
C ALA A 186 16.43 9.62 -2.44
N THR A 187 16.19 9.39 -1.15
CA THR A 187 15.74 8.09 -0.64
C THR A 187 14.33 7.75 -1.13
N ALA A 188 13.43 8.73 -1.20
CA ALA A 188 12.09 8.55 -1.72
C ALA A 188 12.09 8.12 -3.19
N GLU A 189 12.91 8.76 -4.03
CA GLU A 189 13.08 8.41 -5.44
C GLU A 189 13.60 6.97 -5.59
N LYS A 190 14.68 6.61 -4.87
CA LYS A 190 15.21 5.24 -4.85
C LYS A 190 14.15 4.21 -4.44
N MET A 191 13.31 4.55 -3.45
CA MET A 191 12.20 3.68 -3.01
C MET A 191 11.13 3.50 -4.08
N LEU A 192 10.79 4.56 -4.81
CA LEU A 192 9.81 4.48 -5.91
C LEU A 192 10.33 3.61 -7.06
N GLU A 193 11.60 3.77 -7.45
CA GLU A 193 12.21 2.93 -8.48
C GLU A 193 12.27 1.45 -8.06
N LEU A 194 12.64 1.18 -6.82
CA LEU A 194 12.61 -0.17 -6.26
C LEU A 194 11.20 -0.77 -6.27
N THR A 195 10.20 0.03 -5.90
CA THR A 195 8.78 -0.37 -5.93
C THR A 195 8.33 -0.71 -7.35
N LYS A 196 8.62 0.18 -8.33
CA LYS A 196 8.33 -0.06 -9.76
C LYS A 196 8.94 -1.38 -10.24
N SER A 197 10.23 -1.57 -9.96
CA SER A 197 10.97 -2.77 -10.38
C SER A 197 10.35 -4.04 -9.81
N ILE A 198 10.11 -4.11 -8.49
CA ILE A 198 9.54 -5.29 -7.83
C ILE A 198 8.12 -5.59 -8.33
N VAL A 199 7.27 -4.56 -8.46
CA VAL A 199 5.88 -4.72 -8.92
C VAL A 199 5.85 -5.23 -10.37
N ALA A 200 6.69 -4.65 -11.25
CA ALA A 200 6.76 -5.05 -12.66
C ALA A 200 7.33 -6.47 -12.83
N GLU A 201 8.47 -6.79 -12.18
CA GLU A 201 9.11 -8.09 -12.28
C GLU A 201 8.18 -9.22 -11.83
N LYS A 202 7.50 -9.01 -10.70
CA LYS A 202 6.62 -10.03 -10.11
C LYS A 202 5.17 -9.94 -10.58
N LYS A 203 4.84 -8.97 -11.43
CA LYS A 203 3.47 -8.69 -11.93
C LYS A 203 2.44 -8.60 -10.79
N ILE A 204 2.80 -7.92 -9.71
CA ILE A 204 1.95 -7.78 -8.53
C ILE A 204 0.84 -6.78 -8.84
N THR A 205 -0.41 -7.10 -8.47
CA THR A 205 -1.48 -6.10 -8.45
C THR A 205 -1.21 -5.15 -7.28
N CYS A 206 -1.17 -3.84 -7.56
CA CYS A 206 -0.74 -2.84 -6.58
C CYS A 206 -1.73 -1.70 -6.48
N LEU A 207 -2.04 -1.28 -5.26
CA LEU A 207 -2.83 -0.08 -4.97
C LEU A 207 -2.00 0.83 -4.06
N MET A 208 -1.70 2.04 -4.51
CA MET A 208 -0.81 2.97 -3.83
C MET A 208 -1.53 4.28 -3.51
N VAL A 209 -1.53 4.67 -2.24
CA VAL A 209 -1.94 6.03 -1.82
C VAL A 209 -0.74 6.97 -1.92
N THR A 210 -0.94 8.12 -2.54
CA THR A 210 0.04 9.20 -2.59
C THR A 210 -0.65 10.56 -2.53
N HIS A 211 0.04 11.54 -1.95
CA HIS A 211 -0.34 12.96 -2.01
C HIS A 211 0.36 13.72 -3.15
N ASN A 212 1.28 13.06 -3.84
CA ASN A 212 2.05 13.68 -4.92
C ASN A 212 1.37 13.39 -6.27
N MET A 213 0.84 14.43 -6.93
CA MET A 213 0.14 14.31 -8.21
C MET A 213 1.05 13.85 -9.36
N HIS A 214 2.36 14.21 -9.34
CA HIS A 214 3.33 13.69 -10.31
C HIS A 214 3.49 12.18 -10.14
N GLN A 215 3.69 11.71 -8.91
CA GLN A 215 3.78 10.27 -8.64
C GLN A 215 2.50 9.53 -9.04
N ALA A 216 1.33 10.16 -8.83
CA ALA A 216 0.05 9.57 -9.19
C ALA A 216 -0.11 9.32 -10.69
N LEU A 217 0.50 10.15 -11.54
CA LEU A 217 0.49 9.99 -13.00
C LEU A 217 1.70 9.22 -13.51
N GLU A 218 2.83 9.27 -12.83
CA GLU A 218 4.06 8.58 -13.24
C GLU A 218 4.02 7.08 -12.93
N LEU A 219 3.41 6.71 -11.79
CA LEU A 219 3.39 5.34 -11.30
C LEU A 219 2.16 4.59 -11.78
N GLY A 220 2.37 3.33 -12.19
CA GLY A 220 1.28 2.43 -12.57
C GLY A 220 0.56 2.80 -13.86
N ASN A 221 -0.61 2.22 -14.04
CA ASN A 221 -1.42 2.30 -15.27
C ASN A 221 -2.83 2.88 -15.04
N ARG A 222 -3.18 3.21 -13.79
CA ARG A 222 -4.50 3.72 -13.39
C ARG A 222 -4.38 4.75 -12.27
N THR A 223 -5.20 5.79 -12.32
CA THR A 223 -5.25 6.82 -11.27
C THR A 223 -6.69 6.99 -10.79
N LEU A 224 -6.87 6.86 -9.48
CA LEU A 224 -8.13 6.99 -8.78
C LEU A 224 -8.12 8.26 -7.94
N MET A 225 -9.28 8.89 -7.79
CA MET A 225 -9.45 9.99 -6.85
C MET A 225 -10.55 9.64 -5.85
N MET A 226 -10.25 9.82 -4.57
CA MET A 226 -11.24 9.66 -3.50
C MET A 226 -11.59 11.01 -2.89
N ASP A 227 -12.88 11.20 -2.65
CA ASP A 227 -13.41 12.29 -1.84
C ASP A 227 -14.62 11.82 -1.04
N SER A 228 -14.73 12.28 0.21
CA SER A 228 -15.89 12.04 1.07
C SER A 228 -16.34 10.57 1.12
N GLY A 229 -15.37 9.64 1.16
CA GLY A 229 -15.62 8.20 1.24
C GLY A 229 -16.04 7.56 -0.08
N ARG A 230 -15.90 8.23 -1.23
CA ARG A 230 -16.25 7.73 -2.56
C ARG A 230 -15.09 7.79 -3.53
N ILE A 231 -15.07 6.92 -4.53
CA ILE A 231 -14.23 7.10 -5.72
C ILE A 231 -15.01 8.04 -6.65
N VAL A 232 -14.47 9.25 -6.84
CA VAL A 232 -15.11 10.32 -7.63
C VAL A 232 -14.50 10.46 -9.03
N PHE A 233 -13.34 9.87 -9.25
CA PHE A 233 -12.66 9.85 -10.55
C PHE A 233 -11.83 8.58 -10.68
N ASP A 234 -11.81 8.02 -11.90
CA ASP A 234 -11.11 6.80 -12.24
C ASP A 234 -10.66 6.87 -13.70
N VAL A 235 -9.36 6.90 -13.95
CA VAL A 235 -8.79 7.02 -15.28
C VAL A 235 -7.70 5.99 -15.51
N LYS A 236 -7.70 5.36 -16.71
CA LYS A 236 -6.69 4.38 -17.15
C LYS A 236 -6.45 4.47 -18.65
N GLY A 237 -5.40 3.76 -19.11
CA GLY A 237 -5.09 3.63 -20.54
C GLY A 237 -4.68 4.94 -21.20
N GLU A 238 -5.13 5.17 -22.44
CA GLU A 238 -4.70 6.32 -23.27
C GLU A 238 -5.13 7.67 -22.67
N GLU A 239 -6.30 7.75 -22.07
CA GLU A 239 -6.77 8.97 -21.43
C GLU A 239 -5.80 9.39 -20.33
N ARG A 240 -5.44 8.46 -19.43
CA ARG A 240 -4.48 8.71 -18.36
C ARG A 240 -3.08 9.11 -18.90
N SER A 241 -2.62 8.44 -19.96
CA SER A 241 -1.28 8.69 -20.52
C SER A 241 -1.11 10.09 -21.12
N ARG A 242 -2.21 10.76 -21.46
CA ARG A 242 -2.25 12.12 -21.99
C ARG A 242 -2.48 13.18 -20.91
N MET A 243 -2.87 12.76 -19.70
CA MET A 243 -3.16 13.69 -18.61
C MET A 243 -1.89 14.34 -18.07
N THR A 244 -1.99 15.64 -17.85
CA THR A 244 -1.01 16.44 -17.09
C THR A 244 -1.40 16.52 -15.62
N VAL A 245 -0.48 17.00 -14.80
CA VAL A 245 -0.79 17.28 -13.37
C VAL A 245 -1.87 18.36 -13.26
N ASP A 246 -1.88 19.34 -14.15
CA ASP A 246 -2.89 20.40 -14.15
C ASP A 246 -4.28 19.83 -14.47
N ASP A 247 -4.39 18.92 -15.43
CA ASP A 247 -5.65 18.23 -15.74
C ASP A 247 -6.16 17.44 -14.52
N LEU A 248 -5.26 16.75 -13.82
CA LEU A 248 -5.61 16.00 -12.62
C LEU A 248 -6.06 16.92 -11.47
N LEU A 249 -5.41 18.06 -11.30
CA LEU A 249 -5.80 19.08 -10.33
C LEU A 249 -7.14 19.74 -10.68
N GLU A 250 -7.41 19.98 -11.96
CA GLU A 250 -8.71 20.48 -12.42
C GLU A 250 -9.83 19.48 -12.11
N LYS A 251 -9.61 18.19 -12.43
CA LYS A 251 -10.54 17.11 -12.05
C LYS A 251 -10.74 17.01 -10.54
N PHE A 252 -9.69 17.22 -9.77
CA PHE A 252 -9.81 17.28 -8.31
C PHE A 252 -10.71 18.42 -7.84
N ARG A 253 -10.53 19.64 -8.40
CA ARG A 253 -11.37 20.79 -8.07
C ARG A 253 -12.84 20.62 -8.48
N GLU A 254 -13.09 20.04 -9.66
CA GLU A 254 -14.43 19.74 -10.16
C GLU A 254 -15.19 18.77 -9.26
N ASN A 255 -14.53 17.73 -8.78
CA ASN A 255 -15.16 16.61 -8.07
C ASN A 255 -15.16 16.77 -6.54
N ALA A 256 -14.16 17.44 -5.95
CA ALA A 256 -14.03 17.59 -4.49
C ALA A 256 -14.89 18.72 -3.88
N GLY A 257 -15.66 19.47 -4.69
CA GLY A 257 -16.50 20.54 -4.19
C GLY A 257 -15.73 21.67 -3.49
N LYS A 258 -16.45 22.59 -2.82
CA LYS A 258 -15.90 23.82 -2.21
C LYS A 258 -14.97 23.64 -0.98
N ASN A 259 -14.61 22.41 -0.60
CA ASN A 259 -13.80 22.14 0.60
C ASN A 259 -12.28 22.23 0.38
N LEU A 260 -11.82 22.72 -0.79
CA LEU A 260 -10.40 22.81 -1.16
C LEU A 260 -9.60 23.90 -0.43
N ASP A 261 -10.23 24.82 0.28
CA ASP A 261 -9.54 25.95 0.92
C ASP A 261 -8.55 25.53 2.03
N ASN A 262 -8.61 24.29 2.51
CA ASN A 262 -7.71 23.78 3.56
C ASN A 262 -6.59 22.85 3.06
N ASP A 263 -6.61 22.37 1.81
CA ASP A 263 -5.60 21.44 1.30
C ASP A 263 -4.47 22.12 0.50
N ARG A 264 -3.92 23.21 1.04
CA ARG A 264 -2.70 23.86 0.53
C ARG A 264 -1.51 22.91 0.33
N ILE A 265 -1.53 21.74 0.97
CA ILE A 265 -0.45 20.74 0.87
C ILE A 265 -0.42 20.08 -0.52
N LEU A 266 -1.57 19.86 -1.16
CA LEU A 266 -1.64 19.31 -2.52
C LEU A 266 -1.22 20.33 -3.59
N LEU A 267 -1.41 21.63 -3.30
CA LEU A 267 -1.10 22.74 -4.22
C LEU A 267 0.31 23.31 -4.02
N SER A 268 0.91 23.19 -2.83
CA SER A 268 2.17 23.88 -2.48
C SER A 268 3.44 23.21 -3.01
N LYS A 269 3.36 22.02 -3.64
CA LYS A 269 4.53 21.33 -4.24
C LYS A 269 4.58 21.45 -5.78
N VAL A 270 3.76 22.30 -6.38
CA VAL A 270 3.81 22.59 -7.83
C VAL A 270 4.79 23.70 -8.18
N GLU A 271 5.24 24.48 -7.18
CA GLU A 271 6.27 25.51 -7.37
C GLU A 271 7.64 25.00 -6.93
N LYS A 272 8.34 24.27 -7.83
CA LYS A 272 9.79 24.37 -8.11
C LYS A 272 10.19 23.39 -9.19
#